data_24f24d32a341979314e4d2903e6ac9d9
#
_entry.id   24f24d32a341979314e4d2903e6ac9d9
#
_cell.length_a   1.000
_cell.length_b   1.000
_cell.length_c   1.000
_cell.angle_alpha   90.00
_cell.angle_beta   90.00
_cell.angle_gamma   90.00
#
_symmetry.space_group_name_H-M   'P 1'
#
loop_
_entity.id
_entity.type
_entity.pdbx_description
1 polymer ?
#
loop_
_entity_poly.entity_id
_entity_poly.type
_entity_poly.pdbx_seq_one_letter_code
_entity_poly.pdbx_strand_id
1 'polypeptide(L)'
;SRICHVKGLVTVGERVEHQPKGFSKNAERWVMVPGHAKRRIPLMFQREQELKRLSDRSPLNVLEPGTDRRVAFITSGPAYMHVREAFPDAPLLKLGMSYPWPLEKVAALVEMADAVVVVEEVEPILETELKAAGFAVHGKDFLPRTGELAPEVVKPAVERLLRKEAAPAPESAQALPPLFPRPPTLCASCPHMGVYYTLSQLKNLTISGDIGCYTLGAGHPWNSLDSTICMGASMGIALGMDKGRGEADKNKRILAVIGDSTFMHMGMQGL
;
A
#
# COMPACT_ATOMS: atom_id res chain seq x y z
N SER A 1 -5.57 1.08 6.10
CA SER A 1 -5.96 0.89 7.51
C SER A 1 -6.04 2.21 8.28
N ARG A 2 -7.01 2.34 9.14
CA ARG A 2 -7.21 3.55 9.98
C ARG A 2 -6.08 3.76 10.96
N ILE A 3 -5.46 2.69 11.44
CA ILE A 3 -4.31 2.75 12.37
C ILE A 3 -3.16 3.56 11.77
N CYS A 4 -2.97 3.54 10.46
CA CYS A 4 -1.94 4.32 9.79
C CYS A 4 -2.17 5.83 9.81
N HIS A 5 -3.37 6.29 10.16
CA HIS A 5 -3.77 7.70 10.20
C HIS A 5 -3.90 8.28 11.61
N VAL A 6 -3.36 7.62 12.62
CA VAL A 6 -3.36 8.11 14.00
C VAL A 6 -2.06 8.81 14.35
N LYS A 7 -2.14 9.77 15.28
CA LYS A 7 -0.97 10.39 15.89
C LYS A 7 -0.48 9.53 17.05
N GLY A 8 0.82 9.34 17.16
CA GLY A 8 1.44 8.63 18.27
C GLY A 8 2.62 9.41 18.86
N LEU A 9 2.94 9.11 20.10
CA LEU A 9 4.18 9.58 20.70
C LEU A 9 5.33 8.73 20.17
N VAL A 10 6.40 9.38 19.74
CA VAL A 10 7.61 8.72 19.27
C VAL A 10 8.81 9.23 20.07
N THR A 11 9.75 8.33 20.33
CA THR A 11 11.06 8.71 20.88
C THR A 11 11.98 9.03 19.71
N VAL A 12 12.42 10.25 19.65
CA VAL A 12 13.40 10.69 18.63
C VAL A 12 14.77 10.29 19.12
N GLY A 13 15.51 9.50 18.33
CA GLY A 13 16.91 9.16 18.61
C GLY A 13 17.85 10.34 18.39
N GLU A 14 19.11 10.15 18.73
CA GLU A 14 20.14 11.14 18.45
C GLU A 14 20.35 11.33 16.94
N ARG A 15 20.60 12.56 16.52
CA ARG A 15 20.91 12.86 15.13
C ARG A 15 22.29 12.29 14.77
N VAL A 16 22.30 11.38 13.81
CA VAL A 16 23.56 10.84 13.26
C VAL A 16 23.96 11.69 12.05
N GLU A 17 25.16 12.27 12.09
CA GLU A 17 25.73 12.94 10.94
C GLU A 17 26.31 11.92 9.97
N HIS A 18 25.79 11.89 8.75
CA HIS A 18 26.30 11.07 7.68
C HIS A 18 27.27 11.87 6.81
N GLN A 19 28.48 11.35 6.64
CA GLN A 19 29.43 11.90 5.69
C GLN A 19 29.06 11.42 4.27
N PRO A 20 28.79 12.31 3.32
CA PRO A 20 28.50 11.94 1.94
C PRO A 20 29.71 11.24 1.32
N LYS A 21 29.52 10.07 0.76
CA LYS A 21 30.59 9.28 0.10
C LYS A 21 30.96 9.79 -1.30
N GLY A 22 30.19 10.77 -1.83
CA GLY A 22 30.34 11.24 -3.18
C GLY A 22 29.89 10.24 -4.23
N PHE A 23 30.06 10.60 -5.50
CA PHE A 23 29.74 9.75 -6.64
C PHE A 23 31.02 9.14 -7.24
N SER A 24 31.08 7.82 -7.28
CA SER A 24 32.18 7.09 -7.94
C SER A 24 31.75 6.72 -9.37
N LYS A 25 32.48 7.23 -10.35
CA LYS A 25 32.26 6.89 -11.76
C LYS A 25 32.55 5.41 -12.01
N ASN A 26 31.56 4.68 -12.47
CA ASN A 26 31.66 3.30 -12.90
C ASN A 26 30.57 3.01 -13.94
N ALA A 27 30.94 3.14 -15.22
CA ALA A 27 29.99 2.97 -16.33
C ALA A 27 29.41 1.58 -16.37
N GLU A 28 30.18 0.55 -16.06
CA GLU A 28 29.68 -0.83 -16.01
C GLU A 28 28.58 -1.02 -14.95
N ARG A 29 28.68 -0.28 -13.85
CA ARG A 29 27.71 -0.35 -12.76
C ARG A 29 26.48 0.52 -12.99
N TRP A 30 26.65 1.69 -13.60
CA TRP A 30 25.61 2.73 -13.61
C TRP A 30 24.95 2.91 -14.98
N VAL A 31 25.56 2.42 -16.06
CA VAL A 31 25.02 2.55 -17.42
C VAL A 31 24.57 1.18 -17.93
N MET A 32 23.25 0.96 -17.99
CA MET A 32 22.65 -0.35 -18.29
C MET A 32 22.51 -0.60 -19.82
N VAL A 33 23.60 -0.51 -20.56
CA VAL A 33 23.63 -1.06 -21.94
C VAL A 33 23.55 -2.59 -21.90
N PRO A 34 23.07 -3.25 -22.98
CA PRO A 34 22.83 -4.71 -22.97
C PRO A 34 24.02 -5.55 -22.49
N GLY A 35 25.22 -5.18 -22.88
CA GLY A 35 26.45 -5.87 -22.46
C GLY A 35 26.70 -5.79 -20.94
N HIS A 36 26.46 -4.62 -20.34
CA HIS A 36 26.57 -4.43 -18.89
C HIS A 36 25.44 -5.15 -18.14
N ALA A 37 24.21 -5.03 -18.62
CA ALA A 37 23.06 -5.72 -18.03
C ALA A 37 23.27 -7.24 -17.99
N LYS A 38 23.71 -7.84 -19.11
CA LYS A 38 24.00 -9.28 -19.18
C LYS A 38 25.01 -9.75 -18.13
N ARG A 39 26.07 -8.98 -17.89
CA ARG A 39 27.06 -9.31 -16.84
C ARG A 39 26.52 -9.12 -15.41
N ARG A 40 25.55 -8.23 -15.21
CA ARG A 40 25.01 -7.92 -13.90
C ARG A 40 23.88 -8.84 -13.44
N ILE A 41 23.17 -9.50 -14.37
CA ILE A 41 22.09 -10.42 -14.04
C ILE A 41 22.52 -11.52 -13.06
N PRO A 42 23.65 -12.23 -13.27
CA PRO A 42 24.11 -13.23 -12.29
C PRO A 42 24.38 -12.64 -10.90
N LEU A 43 24.94 -11.42 -10.84
CA LEU A 43 25.19 -10.73 -9.57
C LEU A 43 23.88 -10.32 -8.86
N MET A 44 22.84 -10.01 -9.63
CA MET A 44 21.51 -9.74 -9.09
C MET A 44 20.94 -10.99 -8.40
N PHE A 45 21.02 -12.15 -9.04
CA PHE A 45 20.58 -13.42 -8.44
C PHE A 45 21.39 -13.80 -7.20
N GLN A 46 22.71 -13.59 -7.20
CA GLN A 46 23.53 -13.81 -6.00
C GLN A 46 23.06 -12.92 -4.84
N ARG A 47 22.83 -11.63 -5.11
CA ARG A 47 22.30 -10.68 -4.11
C ARG A 47 20.92 -11.08 -3.61
N GLU A 48 20.06 -11.58 -4.49
CA GLU A 48 18.74 -12.08 -4.08
C GLU A 48 18.86 -13.22 -3.07
N GLN A 49 19.79 -14.17 -3.30
CA GLN A 49 20.02 -15.24 -2.34
C GLN A 49 20.58 -14.74 -0.99
N GLU A 50 21.45 -13.72 -1.02
CA GLU A 50 21.93 -13.07 0.20
C GLU A 50 20.80 -12.36 0.96
N LEU A 51 19.91 -11.68 0.23
CA LEU A 51 18.73 -11.01 0.81
C LEU A 51 17.74 -12.03 1.40
N LYS A 52 17.54 -13.19 0.79
CA LYS A 52 16.71 -14.27 1.36
C LYS A 52 17.27 -14.72 2.72
N ARG A 53 18.58 -15.00 2.79
CA ARG A 53 19.24 -15.37 4.06
C ARG A 53 19.18 -14.23 5.10
N LEU A 54 19.30 -12.98 4.65
CA LEU A 54 19.15 -11.82 5.52
C LEU A 54 17.73 -11.74 6.07
N SER A 55 16.71 -11.95 5.25
CA SER A 55 15.32 -11.93 5.66
C SER A 55 15.02 -12.97 6.75
N ASP A 56 15.54 -14.19 6.59
CA ASP A 56 15.38 -15.25 7.60
C ASP A 56 16.07 -14.91 8.93
N ARG A 57 17.21 -14.21 8.90
CA ARG A 57 17.95 -13.83 10.10
C ARG A 57 17.59 -12.46 10.66
N SER A 58 16.85 -11.69 9.92
CA SER A 58 16.51 -10.31 10.30
C SER A 58 15.71 -10.26 11.60
N PRO A 59 16.10 -9.41 12.56
CA PRO A 59 15.30 -9.15 13.75
C PRO A 59 14.00 -8.40 13.45
N LEU A 60 13.82 -7.87 12.23
CA LEU A 60 12.57 -7.24 11.79
C LEU A 60 11.48 -8.28 11.53
N ASN A 61 11.84 -9.50 11.14
CA ASN A 61 10.93 -10.62 10.97
C ASN A 61 10.91 -11.43 12.26
N VAL A 62 9.91 -11.18 13.09
CA VAL A 62 9.82 -11.76 14.43
C VAL A 62 8.91 -12.97 14.43
N LEU A 63 9.45 -14.13 14.77
CA LEU A 63 8.68 -15.33 15.05
C LEU A 63 8.35 -15.35 16.55
N GLU A 64 7.09 -15.14 16.86
CA GLU A 64 6.56 -15.11 18.21
C GLU A 64 5.91 -16.47 18.51
N PRO A 65 6.42 -17.23 19.49
CA PRO A 65 5.81 -18.49 19.88
C PRO A 65 4.47 -18.23 20.56
N GLY A 66 3.59 -19.23 20.52
CA GLY A 66 2.28 -19.18 21.18
C GLY A 66 1.96 -20.53 21.82
N THR A 67 0.93 -20.55 22.66
CA THR A 67 0.41 -21.75 23.33
C THR A 67 -0.77 -22.39 22.61
N ASP A 68 -1.50 -21.61 21.78
CA ASP A 68 -2.60 -22.14 20.95
C ASP A 68 -2.03 -22.76 19.66
N ARG A 69 -2.04 -24.08 19.62
CA ARG A 69 -1.52 -24.84 18.46
C ARG A 69 -2.54 -25.10 17.37
N ARG A 70 -3.77 -24.62 17.50
CA ARG A 70 -4.82 -24.81 16.49
C ARG A 70 -4.59 -23.94 15.26
N VAL A 71 -4.03 -22.74 15.45
CA VAL A 71 -3.80 -21.78 14.37
C VAL A 71 -2.58 -20.93 14.64
N ALA A 72 -1.83 -20.65 13.58
CA ALA A 72 -0.73 -19.68 13.55
C ALA A 72 -0.99 -18.62 12.49
N PHE A 73 -0.33 -17.48 12.61
CA PHE A 73 -0.55 -16.35 11.73
C PHE A 73 0.73 -15.83 11.08
N ILE A 74 0.60 -15.38 9.83
CA ILE A 74 1.65 -14.60 9.14
C ILE A 74 1.02 -13.26 8.78
N THR A 75 1.63 -12.16 9.18
CA THR A 75 1.07 -10.83 8.97
C THR A 75 2.13 -9.74 8.99
N SER A 76 1.75 -8.56 8.52
CA SER A 76 2.60 -7.37 8.52
C SER A 76 1.79 -6.11 8.84
N GLY A 77 2.49 -5.02 9.19
CA GLY A 77 1.89 -3.71 9.39
C GLY A 77 0.74 -3.70 10.42
N PRO A 78 -0.34 -2.95 10.17
CA PRO A 78 -1.46 -2.80 11.11
C PRO A 78 -2.20 -4.11 11.43
N ALA A 79 -2.30 -5.01 10.47
CA ALA A 79 -2.95 -6.30 10.65
C ALA A 79 -2.32 -7.13 11.79
N TYR A 80 -1.03 -6.91 12.08
CA TYR A 80 -0.38 -7.54 13.23
C TYR A 80 -1.07 -7.21 14.56
N MET A 81 -1.42 -5.95 14.79
CA MET A 81 -2.08 -5.53 16.04
C MET A 81 -3.47 -6.15 16.17
N HIS A 82 -4.22 -6.18 15.06
CA HIS A 82 -5.55 -6.79 15.02
C HIS A 82 -5.52 -8.30 15.29
N VAL A 83 -4.54 -9.00 14.71
CA VAL A 83 -4.37 -10.44 14.97
C VAL A 83 -3.99 -10.70 16.42
N ARG A 84 -3.08 -9.89 17.00
CA ARG A 84 -2.69 -10.04 18.41
C ARG A 84 -3.84 -9.80 19.37
N GLU A 85 -4.71 -8.85 19.08
CA GLU A 85 -5.92 -8.60 19.86
C GLU A 85 -6.92 -9.77 19.75
N ALA A 86 -7.13 -10.30 18.54
CA ALA A 86 -8.07 -11.39 18.31
C ALA A 86 -7.59 -12.75 18.84
N PHE A 87 -6.28 -13.02 18.74
CA PHE A 87 -5.63 -14.30 19.07
C PHE A 87 -4.31 -14.07 19.84
N PRO A 88 -4.37 -13.65 21.10
CA PRO A 88 -3.18 -13.29 21.88
C PRO A 88 -2.20 -14.46 22.09
N ASP A 89 -2.73 -15.69 22.15
CA ASP A 89 -1.95 -16.88 22.47
C ASP A 89 -1.48 -17.69 21.26
N ALA A 90 -1.82 -17.25 20.03
CA ALA A 90 -1.44 -17.96 18.81
C ALA A 90 0.02 -17.68 18.41
N PRO A 91 0.76 -18.67 17.88
CA PRO A 91 2.03 -18.43 17.22
C PRO A 91 1.86 -17.46 16.06
N LEU A 92 2.83 -16.55 15.88
CA LEU A 92 2.72 -15.52 14.86
C LEU A 92 4.09 -15.15 14.29
N LEU A 93 4.17 -15.06 12.97
CA LEU A 93 5.28 -14.45 12.25
C LEU A 93 4.93 -13.03 11.84
N LYS A 94 5.53 -12.05 12.53
CA LYS A 94 5.45 -10.65 12.18
C LYS A 94 6.50 -10.30 11.14
N LEU A 95 6.07 -9.85 9.97
CA LEU A 95 6.95 -9.42 8.90
C LEU A 95 7.22 -7.91 9.00
N GLY A 96 8.44 -7.54 9.33
CA GLY A 96 8.93 -6.17 9.24
C GLY A 96 9.74 -5.93 7.96
N MET A 97 10.29 -6.99 7.37
CA MET A 97 10.89 -7.02 6.04
C MET A 97 9.97 -7.83 5.13
N SER A 98 9.27 -7.14 4.24
CA SER A 98 8.20 -7.71 3.42
C SER A 98 8.68 -8.42 2.15
N TYR A 99 9.96 -8.34 1.79
CA TYR A 99 10.56 -9.04 0.65
C TYR A 99 12.09 -9.04 0.75
N PRO A 100 12.76 -10.15 0.44
CA PRO A 100 12.21 -11.49 0.19
C PRO A 100 11.59 -12.13 1.44
N TRP A 101 10.70 -13.09 1.23
CA TRP A 101 10.00 -13.76 2.33
C TRP A 101 10.95 -14.61 3.16
N PRO A 102 10.85 -14.62 4.51
CA PRO A 102 11.70 -15.44 5.40
C PRO A 102 11.17 -16.88 5.46
N LEU A 103 11.46 -17.68 4.42
CA LEU A 103 10.86 -19.00 4.25
C LEU A 103 11.27 -20.01 5.32
N GLU A 104 12.48 -19.88 5.91
CA GLU A 104 12.89 -20.71 7.05
C GLU A 104 12.03 -20.43 8.29
N LYS A 105 11.71 -19.15 8.55
CA LYS A 105 10.81 -18.78 9.66
C LYS A 105 9.36 -19.19 9.38
N VAL A 106 8.92 -19.14 8.12
CA VAL A 106 7.60 -19.66 7.73
C VAL A 106 7.54 -21.17 7.97
N ALA A 107 8.55 -21.93 7.55
CA ALA A 107 8.62 -23.36 7.81
C ALA A 107 8.57 -23.67 9.32
N ALA A 108 9.34 -22.95 10.13
CA ALA A 108 9.30 -23.10 11.56
C ALA A 108 7.93 -22.77 12.17
N LEU A 109 7.22 -21.77 11.65
CA LEU A 109 5.86 -21.42 12.10
C LEU A 109 4.86 -22.54 11.76
N VAL A 110 4.95 -23.12 10.56
CA VAL A 110 4.06 -24.21 10.11
C VAL A 110 4.11 -25.42 11.05
N GLU A 111 5.25 -25.71 11.66
CA GLU A 111 5.41 -26.79 12.65
C GLU A 111 4.76 -26.46 14.02
N MET A 112 4.37 -25.21 14.23
CA MET A 112 3.83 -24.75 15.53
C MET A 112 2.31 -24.91 15.65
N ALA A 113 1.57 -25.08 14.55
CA ALA A 113 0.11 -25.11 14.57
C ALA A 113 -0.48 -25.98 13.44
N ASP A 114 -1.72 -26.43 13.66
CA ASP A 114 -2.45 -27.29 12.71
C ASP A 114 -2.90 -26.52 11.44
N ALA A 115 -3.11 -25.23 11.54
CA ALA A 115 -3.46 -24.36 10.41
C ALA A 115 -2.65 -23.06 10.45
N VAL A 116 -2.31 -22.53 9.28
CA VAL A 116 -1.61 -21.24 9.15
C VAL A 116 -2.47 -20.28 8.33
N VAL A 117 -2.70 -19.09 8.86
CA VAL A 117 -3.51 -18.04 8.22
C VAL A 117 -2.65 -16.83 7.91
N VAL A 118 -2.66 -16.42 6.65
CA VAL A 118 -2.06 -15.17 6.20
C VAL A 118 -3.09 -14.06 6.34
N VAL A 119 -2.76 -13.05 7.14
CA VAL A 119 -3.63 -11.89 7.34
C VAL A 119 -2.98 -10.67 6.68
N GLU A 120 -3.41 -10.39 5.47
CA GLU A 120 -2.98 -9.24 4.66
C GLU A 120 -4.19 -8.51 4.06
N GLU A 121 -4.13 -7.18 4.02
CA GLU A 121 -5.20 -6.37 3.48
C GLU A 121 -5.13 -6.36 1.93
N VAL A 122 -6.28 -6.23 1.30
CA VAL A 122 -6.50 -6.09 -0.16
C VAL A 122 -6.11 -7.37 -0.92
N GLU A 123 -4.96 -7.41 -1.56
CA GLU A 123 -4.58 -8.49 -2.48
C GLU A 123 -3.78 -9.60 -1.79
N PRO A 124 -3.99 -10.88 -2.19
CA PRO A 124 -3.32 -12.03 -1.60
C PRO A 124 -1.89 -12.20 -2.16
N ILE A 125 -1.02 -11.24 -1.95
CA ILE A 125 0.36 -11.29 -2.47
C ILE A 125 1.19 -12.29 -1.68
N LEU A 126 1.22 -12.13 -0.36
CA LEU A 126 1.97 -13.01 0.53
C LEU A 126 1.40 -14.44 0.51
N GLU A 127 0.08 -14.57 0.58
CA GLU A 127 -0.59 -15.86 0.50
C GLU A 127 -0.24 -16.61 -0.80
N THR A 128 -0.28 -15.91 -1.94
CA THR A 128 0.02 -16.48 -3.25
C THR A 128 1.48 -16.94 -3.35
N GLU A 129 2.41 -16.13 -2.89
CA GLU A 129 3.83 -16.44 -2.89
C GLU A 129 4.17 -17.62 -1.97
N LEU A 130 3.56 -17.69 -0.79
CA LEU A 130 3.76 -18.82 0.13
C LEU A 130 3.17 -20.12 -0.42
N LYS A 131 1.98 -20.07 -1.02
CA LYS A 131 1.39 -21.23 -1.72
C LYS A 131 2.28 -21.69 -2.88
N ALA A 132 2.83 -20.76 -3.66
CA ALA A 132 3.77 -21.05 -4.74
C ALA A 132 5.09 -21.66 -4.21
N ALA A 133 5.51 -21.31 -3.00
CA ALA A 133 6.66 -21.91 -2.32
C ALA A 133 6.34 -23.29 -1.68
N GLY A 134 5.11 -23.79 -1.79
CA GLY A 134 4.69 -25.11 -1.31
C GLY A 134 4.12 -25.14 0.11
N PHE A 135 3.86 -23.99 0.73
CA PHE A 135 3.25 -23.94 2.06
C PHE A 135 1.74 -24.03 1.99
N ALA A 136 1.15 -24.87 2.86
CA ALA A 136 -0.30 -24.93 3.04
C ALA A 136 -0.75 -23.79 3.95
N VAL A 137 -1.22 -22.72 3.36
CA VAL A 137 -1.70 -21.55 4.08
C VAL A 137 -3.11 -21.16 3.62
N HIS A 138 -3.89 -20.59 4.53
CA HIS A 138 -5.19 -19.99 4.28
C HIS A 138 -5.09 -18.46 4.29
N GLY A 139 -6.04 -17.77 3.69
CA GLY A 139 -6.08 -16.33 3.68
C GLY A 139 -7.40 -15.82 3.11
N LYS A 140 -7.42 -15.39 1.86
CA LYS A 140 -8.62 -14.82 1.21
C LYS A 140 -9.73 -15.84 0.95
N ASP A 141 -9.51 -17.11 1.20
CA ASP A 141 -10.55 -18.11 1.23
C ASP A 141 -11.58 -17.84 2.35
N PHE A 142 -11.13 -17.25 3.45
CA PHE A 142 -11.93 -16.93 4.63
C PHE A 142 -11.97 -15.44 4.96
N LEU A 143 -10.93 -14.70 4.61
CA LEU A 143 -10.79 -13.26 4.89
C LEU A 143 -11.23 -12.41 3.70
N PRO A 144 -11.99 -11.33 3.91
CA PRO A 144 -12.42 -10.47 2.82
C PRO A 144 -11.25 -9.74 2.15
N ARG A 145 -11.43 -9.43 0.86
CA ARG A 145 -10.47 -8.60 0.09
C ARG A 145 -10.70 -7.11 0.28
N THR A 146 -11.80 -6.71 0.88
CA THR A 146 -12.20 -5.32 1.06
C THR A 146 -12.34 -4.96 2.53
N GLY A 147 -12.08 -3.71 2.85
CA GLY A 147 -12.19 -3.20 4.20
C GLY A 147 -10.95 -3.48 5.06
N GLU A 148 -11.05 -3.10 6.32
CA GLU A 148 -10.01 -3.30 7.32
C GLU A 148 -10.18 -4.67 7.99
N LEU A 149 -9.10 -5.40 8.15
CA LEU A 149 -9.11 -6.70 8.81
C LEU A 149 -9.03 -6.55 10.34
N ALA A 150 -10.04 -5.85 10.90
CA ALA A 150 -10.17 -5.66 12.33
C ALA A 150 -10.47 -6.98 13.07
N PRO A 151 -10.28 -7.06 14.42
CA PRO A 151 -10.50 -8.27 15.19
C PRO A 151 -11.88 -8.90 14.98
N GLU A 152 -12.92 -8.08 14.81
CA GLU A 152 -14.31 -8.49 14.58
C GLU A 152 -14.50 -9.17 13.21
N VAL A 153 -13.61 -8.94 12.28
CA VAL A 153 -13.59 -9.57 10.96
C VAL A 153 -12.72 -10.83 10.98
N VAL A 154 -11.53 -10.72 11.54
CA VAL A 154 -10.54 -11.82 11.54
C VAL A 154 -11.00 -12.98 12.43
N LYS A 155 -11.48 -12.70 13.63
CA LYS A 155 -11.83 -13.74 14.61
C LYS A 155 -12.92 -14.70 14.11
N PRO A 156 -14.10 -14.23 13.63
CA PRO A 156 -15.13 -15.14 13.13
C PRO A 156 -14.69 -15.94 11.90
N ALA A 157 -13.90 -15.33 11.02
CA ALA A 157 -13.40 -16.00 9.82
C ALA A 157 -12.46 -17.16 10.16
N VAL A 158 -11.53 -16.96 11.08
CA VAL A 158 -10.61 -17.99 11.56
C VAL A 158 -11.36 -19.07 12.36
N GLU A 159 -12.34 -18.71 13.19
CA GLU A 159 -13.14 -19.67 13.91
C GLU A 159 -13.92 -20.60 12.97
N ARG A 160 -14.44 -20.11 11.84
CA ARG A 160 -15.04 -20.95 10.79
C ARG A 160 -14.03 -21.94 10.20
N LEU A 161 -12.82 -21.48 9.89
CA LEU A 161 -11.75 -22.34 9.43
C LEU A 161 -11.49 -23.48 10.43
N LEU A 162 -11.35 -23.14 11.71
CA LEU A 162 -11.07 -24.11 12.76
C LEU A 162 -12.20 -25.12 12.98
N ARG A 163 -13.46 -24.74 12.73
CA ARG A 163 -14.62 -25.63 12.74
C ARG A 163 -14.78 -26.44 11.47
N LYS A 164 -13.88 -26.28 10.49
CA LYS A 164 -13.95 -26.91 9.16
C LYS A 164 -15.27 -26.59 8.42
N GLU A 165 -15.84 -25.44 8.70
CA GLU A 165 -17.01 -24.93 7.98
C GLU A 165 -16.59 -24.48 6.58
N ALA A 166 -17.50 -24.55 5.62
CA ALA A 166 -17.22 -24.04 4.27
C ALA A 166 -16.86 -22.55 4.32
N ALA A 167 -15.90 -22.17 3.49
CA ALA A 167 -15.59 -20.76 3.30
C ALA A 167 -16.89 -20.01 2.93
N PRO A 168 -17.12 -18.81 3.51
CA PRO A 168 -18.30 -18.05 3.16
C PRO A 168 -18.29 -17.74 1.67
N ALA A 169 -19.45 -17.84 1.02
CA ALA A 169 -19.59 -17.22 -0.29
C ALA A 169 -19.12 -15.76 -0.17
N PRO A 170 -18.52 -15.16 -1.20
CA PRO A 170 -18.00 -13.80 -1.15
C PRO A 170 -19.16 -12.81 -0.88
N GLU A 171 -19.61 -12.79 0.35
CA GLU A 171 -20.53 -11.76 0.82
C GLU A 171 -19.74 -10.46 1.06
N SER A 172 -20.35 -9.37 0.62
CA SER A 172 -19.90 -8.04 1.03
C SER A 172 -19.67 -8.03 2.54
N ALA A 173 -18.49 -7.62 2.96
CA ALA A 173 -18.15 -7.50 4.38
C ALA A 173 -19.34 -6.91 5.14
N GLN A 174 -19.81 -7.60 6.18
CA GLN A 174 -20.87 -7.09 7.04
C GLN A 174 -20.49 -5.65 7.41
N ALA A 175 -21.38 -4.72 7.07
CA ALA A 175 -21.14 -3.32 7.32
C ALA A 175 -20.89 -3.13 8.82
N LEU A 176 -19.64 -2.85 9.18
CA LEU A 176 -19.34 -2.34 10.51
C LEU A 176 -20.26 -1.15 10.77
N PRO A 177 -20.72 -0.94 12.02
CA PRO A 177 -21.53 0.20 12.34
C PRO A 177 -20.87 1.46 11.75
N PRO A 178 -21.66 2.41 11.20
CA PRO A 178 -21.12 3.55 10.49
C PRO A 178 -20.22 4.35 11.44
N LEU A 179 -18.91 4.13 11.32
CA LEU A 179 -17.92 4.93 12.01
C LEU A 179 -17.88 6.29 11.34
N PHE A 180 -17.75 7.33 12.14
CA PHE A 180 -17.58 8.67 11.60
C PHE A 180 -16.41 8.69 10.62
N PRO A 181 -16.65 9.02 9.34
CA PRO A 181 -15.59 9.09 8.36
C PRO A 181 -14.56 10.14 8.79
N ARG A 182 -13.29 9.82 8.69
CA ARG A 182 -12.18 10.77 8.87
C ARG A 182 -11.45 10.92 7.55
N PRO A 183 -12.08 11.53 6.53
CA PRO A 183 -11.41 11.76 5.28
C PRO A 183 -10.22 12.70 5.49
N PRO A 184 -9.15 12.58 4.71
CA PRO A 184 -8.11 13.59 4.68
C PRO A 184 -8.73 14.93 4.30
N THR A 185 -8.29 15.99 4.97
CA THR A 185 -8.78 17.36 4.73
C THR A 185 -7.60 18.29 4.53
N LEU A 186 -7.83 19.40 3.82
CA LEU A 186 -6.84 20.48 3.74
C LEU A 186 -6.58 21.05 5.14
N CYS A 187 -5.33 21.42 5.39
CA CYS A 187 -4.94 22.03 6.66
C CYS A 187 -5.67 23.36 6.87
N ALA A 188 -5.81 23.79 8.12
CA ALA A 188 -6.31 25.12 8.42
C ALA A 188 -5.44 26.18 7.75
N SER A 189 -6.05 27.17 7.12
CA SER A 189 -5.39 28.24 6.35
C SER A 189 -4.51 27.74 5.19
N CYS A 190 -4.82 26.59 4.64
CA CYS A 190 -4.10 26.05 3.48
C CYS A 190 -4.26 26.95 2.25
N PRO A 191 -3.19 27.35 1.56
CA PRO A 191 -3.27 28.21 0.38
C PRO A 191 -4.09 27.59 -0.77
N HIS A 192 -4.18 26.28 -0.87
CA HIS A 192 -5.02 25.60 -1.87
C HIS A 192 -6.50 25.95 -1.74
N MET A 193 -6.98 26.30 -0.54
CA MET A 193 -8.40 26.65 -0.33
C MET A 193 -8.84 27.84 -1.16
N GLY A 194 -8.03 28.88 -1.28
CA GLY A 194 -8.34 30.05 -2.11
C GLY A 194 -8.45 29.71 -3.59
N VAL A 195 -7.57 28.83 -4.06
CA VAL A 195 -7.61 28.34 -5.46
C VAL A 195 -8.90 27.55 -5.70
N TYR A 196 -9.23 26.59 -4.85
CA TYR A 196 -10.42 25.75 -5.02
C TYR A 196 -11.73 26.52 -4.83
N TYR A 197 -11.74 27.49 -3.92
CA TYR A 197 -12.88 28.39 -3.83
C TYR A 197 -13.11 29.10 -5.17
N THR A 198 -12.08 29.66 -5.77
CA THR A 198 -12.17 30.33 -7.08
C THR A 198 -12.63 29.37 -8.18
N LEU A 199 -12.00 28.19 -8.25
CA LEU A 199 -12.34 27.18 -9.25
C LEU A 199 -13.79 26.70 -9.13
N SER A 200 -14.30 26.53 -7.91
CA SER A 200 -15.68 26.12 -7.64
C SER A 200 -16.73 27.14 -8.11
N GLN A 201 -16.36 28.41 -8.27
CA GLN A 201 -17.25 29.45 -8.76
C GLN A 201 -17.27 29.57 -10.30
N LEU A 202 -16.33 28.95 -10.98
CA LEU A 202 -16.23 29.01 -12.44
C LEU A 202 -17.18 28.01 -13.08
N LYS A 203 -17.94 28.50 -14.07
CA LYS A 203 -18.87 27.68 -14.86
C LYS A 203 -18.23 27.28 -16.19
N ASN A 204 -18.73 26.22 -16.80
CA ASN A 204 -18.25 25.70 -18.10
C ASN A 204 -16.76 25.40 -18.13
N LEU A 205 -16.27 24.81 -17.06
CA LEU A 205 -14.89 24.42 -16.89
C LEU A 205 -14.84 22.92 -16.54
N THR A 206 -13.96 22.18 -17.24
CA THR A 206 -13.59 20.82 -16.91
C THR A 206 -12.17 20.84 -16.35
N ILE A 207 -11.96 20.27 -15.18
CA ILE A 207 -10.70 20.38 -14.45
C ILE A 207 -10.06 19.00 -14.28
N SER A 208 -8.96 18.81 -14.98
CA SER A 208 -8.08 17.67 -14.78
C SER A 208 -7.14 17.94 -13.61
N GLY A 209 -7.27 17.15 -12.57
CA GLY A 209 -6.44 17.24 -11.37
C GLY A 209 -5.27 16.28 -11.38
N ASP A 210 -4.37 16.50 -10.44
CA ASP A 210 -3.20 15.67 -10.20
C ASP A 210 -3.21 15.12 -8.77
N ILE A 211 -2.22 14.33 -8.38
CA ILE A 211 -2.15 13.68 -7.07
C ILE A 211 -1.27 14.48 -6.12
N GLY A 212 -1.85 14.88 -5.00
CA GLY A 212 -1.24 15.64 -3.92
C GLY A 212 -2.30 16.19 -2.98
N CYS A 213 -1.94 17.11 -2.08
CA CYS A 213 -2.94 17.78 -1.22
C CYS A 213 -4.03 18.48 -2.04
N TYR A 214 -3.71 18.93 -3.22
CA TYR A 214 -4.68 19.53 -4.14
C TYR A 214 -5.70 18.55 -4.74
N THR A 215 -5.48 17.23 -4.67
CA THR A 215 -6.52 16.24 -4.99
C THR A 215 -7.74 16.39 -4.09
N LEU A 216 -7.57 16.90 -2.88
CA LEU A 216 -8.67 17.15 -1.94
C LEU A 216 -9.66 18.21 -2.42
N GLY A 217 -9.31 18.97 -3.45
CA GLY A 217 -10.24 19.84 -4.17
C GLY A 217 -11.36 19.12 -4.90
N ALA A 218 -11.26 17.78 -5.09
CA ALA A 218 -12.35 16.97 -5.64
C ALA A 218 -13.53 16.81 -4.67
N GLY A 219 -13.29 16.90 -3.35
CA GLY A 219 -14.28 16.69 -2.31
C GLY A 219 -15.09 17.95 -1.96
N HIS A 220 -16.18 17.75 -1.22
CA HIS A 220 -16.95 18.83 -0.64
C HIS A 220 -16.09 19.68 0.33
N PRO A 221 -16.23 21.01 0.39
CA PRO A 221 -17.21 21.87 -0.32
C PRO A 221 -16.78 22.32 -1.73
N TRP A 222 -15.57 21.95 -2.17
CA TRP A 222 -14.96 22.50 -3.38
C TRP A 222 -15.54 21.90 -4.66
N ASN A 223 -15.60 20.56 -4.77
CA ASN A 223 -16.04 19.83 -5.94
C ASN A 223 -15.43 20.38 -7.24
N SER A 224 -14.13 20.66 -7.21
CA SER A 224 -13.43 21.45 -8.22
C SER A 224 -12.47 20.62 -9.07
N LEU A 225 -12.56 19.30 -9.04
CA LEU A 225 -11.80 18.43 -9.93
C LEU A 225 -12.73 17.39 -10.55
N ASP A 226 -12.59 17.19 -11.86
CA ASP A 226 -13.39 16.22 -12.61
C ASP A 226 -12.66 14.92 -12.88
N SER A 227 -11.33 14.90 -12.82
CA SER A 227 -10.52 13.69 -13.01
C SER A 227 -9.19 13.77 -12.28
N THR A 228 -8.70 12.62 -11.83
CA THR A 228 -7.32 12.40 -11.37
C THR A 228 -6.92 10.95 -11.68
N ILE A 229 -5.65 10.68 -12.02
CA ILE A 229 -5.16 9.32 -12.26
C ILE A 229 -3.86 9.07 -11.47
N CYS A 230 -2.79 9.78 -11.81
CA CYS A 230 -1.48 9.63 -11.17
C CYS A 230 -0.70 10.94 -11.20
N MET A 231 0.38 11.03 -10.43
CA MET A 231 1.23 12.22 -10.41
C MET A 231 1.79 12.53 -11.81
N GLY A 232 1.57 13.77 -12.27
CA GLY A 232 2.00 14.27 -13.57
C GLY A 232 1.01 14.04 -14.72
N ALA A 233 -0.07 13.28 -14.52
CA ALA A 233 -1.01 12.94 -15.59
C ALA A 233 -1.97 14.08 -15.98
N SER A 234 -2.19 15.06 -15.12
CA SER A 234 -3.20 16.11 -15.32
C SER A 234 -3.07 16.86 -16.63
N MET A 235 -1.84 17.17 -17.04
CA MET A 235 -1.57 17.87 -18.31
C MET A 235 -1.95 17.00 -19.52
N GLY A 236 -1.50 15.74 -19.52
CA GLY A 236 -1.83 14.78 -20.60
C GLY A 236 -3.32 14.48 -20.68
N ILE A 237 -3.99 14.36 -19.53
CA ILE A 237 -5.44 14.16 -19.45
C ILE A 237 -6.17 15.39 -20.02
N ALA A 238 -5.78 16.60 -19.62
CA ALA A 238 -6.37 17.83 -20.11
C ALA A 238 -6.22 17.95 -21.64
N LEU A 239 -5.03 17.65 -22.18
CA LEU A 239 -4.78 17.60 -23.60
C LEU A 239 -5.66 16.56 -24.30
N GLY A 240 -5.77 15.35 -23.72
CA GLY A 240 -6.62 14.29 -24.24
C GLY A 240 -8.09 14.69 -24.26
N MET A 241 -8.58 15.33 -23.21
CA MET A 241 -9.94 15.87 -23.12
C MET A 241 -10.19 16.97 -24.18
N ASP A 242 -9.20 17.84 -24.39
CA ASP A 242 -9.29 18.90 -25.40
C ASP A 242 -9.38 18.32 -26.83
N LYS A 243 -8.58 17.32 -27.13
CA LYS A 243 -8.59 16.65 -28.44
C LYS A 243 -9.82 15.76 -28.65
N GLY A 244 -10.31 15.15 -27.58
CA GLY A 244 -11.44 14.21 -27.62
C GLY A 244 -12.82 14.85 -27.43
N ARG A 245 -12.90 16.16 -27.17
CA ARG A 245 -14.20 16.82 -26.95
C ARG A 245 -15.03 16.88 -28.24
N GLY A 246 -16.32 16.53 -28.08
CA GLY A 246 -17.29 16.63 -29.16
C GLY A 246 -17.90 18.04 -29.33
N GLU A 247 -18.80 18.20 -30.28
CA GLU A 247 -19.50 19.47 -30.56
C GLU A 247 -20.22 20.03 -29.32
N ALA A 248 -20.82 19.17 -28.49
CA ALA A 248 -21.52 19.58 -27.28
C ALA A 248 -20.61 20.27 -26.24
N ASP A 249 -19.33 19.98 -26.27
CA ASP A 249 -18.35 20.46 -25.29
C ASP A 249 -17.39 21.53 -25.85
N LYS A 250 -17.61 21.98 -27.09
CA LYS A 250 -16.74 22.99 -27.72
C LYS A 250 -16.55 24.26 -26.92
N ASN A 251 -17.56 24.66 -26.17
CA ASN A 251 -17.55 25.89 -25.38
C ASN A 251 -17.04 25.68 -23.94
N LYS A 252 -16.76 24.44 -23.54
CA LYS A 252 -16.16 24.15 -22.24
C LYS A 252 -14.65 24.42 -22.29
N ARG A 253 -14.16 25.15 -21.32
CA ARG A 253 -12.71 25.30 -21.12
C ARG A 253 -12.19 24.13 -20.34
N ILE A 254 -10.98 23.70 -20.66
CA ILE A 254 -10.27 22.62 -19.96
C ILE A 254 -9.09 23.22 -19.22
N LEU A 255 -8.95 22.89 -17.96
CA LEU A 255 -7.89 23.34 -17.09
C LEU A 255 -7.17 22.14 -16.47
N ALA A 256 -5.84 22.18 -16.42
CA ALA A 256 -5.05 21.24 -15.64
C ALA A 256 -4.61 21.89 -14.34
N VAL A 257 -4.76 21.17 -13.22
CA VAL A 257 -4.21 21.54 -11.92
C VAL A 257 -3.13 20.56 -11.57
N ILE A 258 -1.93 21.06 -11.30
CA ILE A 258 -0.75 20.24 -11.01
C ILE A 258 0.10 20.93 -9.93
N GLY A 259 0.76 20.15 -9.07
CA GLY A 259 1.69 20.69 -8.09
C GLY A 259 2.99 21.17 -8.74
N ASP A 260 3.63 22.16 -8.14
CA ASP A 260 4.85 22.78 -8.61
C ASP A 260 5.99 21.77 -8.80
N SER A 261 6.23 20.92 -7.83
CA SER A 261 7.24 19.87 -7.89
C SER A 261 6.92 18.85 -9.00
N THR A 262 5.69 18.37 -9.07
CA THR A 262 5.25 17.44 -10.11
C THR A 262 5.35 18.08 -11.50
N PHE A 263 5.03 19.36 -11.63
CA PHE A 263 5.17 20.10 -12.88
C PHE A 263 6.63 20.10 -13.37
N MET A 264 7.58 20.39 -12.46
CA MET A 264 9.00 20.37 -12.80
C MET A 264 9.52 19.00 -13.21
N HIS A 265 8.97 17.93 -12.61
CA HIS A 265 9.42 16.56 -12.91
C HIS A 265 8.76 15.96 -14.16
N MET A 266 7.48 16.20 -14.38
CA MET A 266 6.69 15.49 -15.41
C MET A 266 5.71 16.40 -16.17
N GLY A 267 5.33 17.54 -15.65
CA GLY A 267 4.30 18.39 -16.25
C GLY A 267 4.78 19.12 -17.50
N MET A 268 6.04 19.49 -17.58
CA MET A 268 6.60 20.20 -18.73
C MET A 268 6.51 19.42 -20.05
N GLN A 269 6.44 18.10 -19.98
CA GLN A 269 6.28 17.26 -21.18
C GLN A 269 4.86 17.35 -21.77
N GLY A 270 3.90 17.83 -21.00
CA GLY A 270 2.51 18.00 -21.43
C GLY A 270 2.18 19.39 -21.98
N LEU A 271 3.14 20.32 -21.98
CA LEU A 271 2.99 21.64 -22.60
C LEU A 271 3.31 21.54 -24.09
#